data_69327353eca5dc57a721a4cd144d9df1
#
_entry.id   69327353eca5dc57a721a4cd144d9df1
#
_cell.length_a   1.000
_cell.length_b   1.000
_cell.length_c   1.000
_cell.angle_alpha   90.00
_cell.angle_beta   90.00
_cell.angle_gamma   90.00
#
_symmetry.space_group_name_H-M   'P 1'
#
loop_
_entity.id
_entity.type
_entity.pdbx_description
1 polymer ?
#
loop_
_entity_poly.entity_id
_entity_poly.type
_entity_poly.pdbx_seq_one_letter_code
_entity_poly.pdbx_strand_id
1 'polypeptide(L)'
;GDEVIVPAMTYTASCSVITHVGATPVMVDIQADTFEMDYDLLEQAITEKTKVIIPVELAGIVCDYDRLFQVVEKKRDLFTASSKWQKAFNRIVIVSDSAHALGSTYKGQPAGSIADFTSFSFHAVKNFTTAEGGSATWKANPAIDDEEMYKEFQILSLHGQTKDALAKMQLGSWEYDIVTPAYK
;
A
#
# COMPACT_ATOMS: atom_id res chain seq x y z
N GLY A 1 -13.11 -14.26 -2.25
CA GLY A 1 -11.94 -13.58 -1.71
C GLY A 1 -12.00 -12.10 -2.02
N ASP A 2 -11.23 -11.33 -1.30
CA ASP A 2 -11.10 -9.89 -1.54
C ASP A 2 -10.40 -9.64 -2.89
N GLU A 3 -10.77 -8.56 -3.56
CA GLU A 3 -10.17 -8.12 -4.82
C GLU A 3 -9.32 -6.88 -4.59
N VAL A 4 -8.20 -6.79 -5.32
CA VAL A 4 -7.31 -5.63 -5.32
C VAL A 4 -7.11 -5.18 -6.75
N ILE A 5 -7.41 -3.92 -7.05
CA ILE A 5 -7.24 -3.35 -8.39
C ILE A 5 -5.83 -2.78 -8.53
N VAL A 6 -5.18 -3.09 -9.66
CA VAL A 6 -3.82 -2.67 -10.00
C VAL A 6 -3.73 -2.35 -11.49
N PRO A 7 -2.91 -1.38 -11.95
CA PRO A 7 -2.74 -1.14 -13.37
C PRO A 7 -2.04 -2.32 -14.05
N ALA A 8 -2.41 -2.60 -15.29
CA ALA A 8 -1.79 -3.66 -16.10
C ALA A 8 -0.32 -3.36 -16.42
N MET A 9 0.05 -2.08 -16.48
CA MET A 9 1.42 -1.63 -16.66
C MET A 9 2.07 -1.31 -15.32
N THR A 10 2.73 -2.31 -14.75
CA THR A 10 3.48 -2.17 -13.49
C THR A 10 4.59 -3.21 -13.40
N TYR A 11 5.49 -3.01 -12.44
CA TYR A 11 6.43 -4.07 -12.05
C TYR A 11 5.68 -5.20 -11.33
N THR A 12 6.14 -6.42 -11.51
CA THR A 12 5.48 -7.64 -10.98
C THR A 12 5.18 -7.57 -9.48
N ALA A 13 5.96 -6.83 -8.69
CA ALA A 13 5.79 -6.74 -7.25
C ALA A 13 4.41 -6.19 -6.87
N SER A 14 3.90 -5.15 -7.55
CA SER A 14 2.59 -4.56 -7.25
C SER A 14 1.44 -5.55 -7.44
N CYS A 15 1.58 -6.49 -8.39
CA CYS A 15 0.58 -7.53 -8.64
C CYS A 15 0.80 -8.78 -7.77
N SER A 16 2.06 -9.24 -7.63
CA SER A 16 2.35 -10.48 -6.90
C SER A 16 2.02 -10.39 -5.42
N VAL A 17 2.20 -9.23 -4.78
CA VAL A 17 1.85 -9.03 -3.38
C VAL A 17 0.37 -9.29 -3.10
N ILE A 18 -0.51 -9.03 -4.08
CA ILE A 18 -1.96 -9.29 -3.98
C ILE A 18 -2.22 -10.79 -3.80
N THR A 19 -1.54 -11.62 -4.60
CA THR A 19 -1.69 -13.08 -4.49
C THR A 19 -1.02 -13.63 -3.23
N HIS A 20 0.07 -13.02 -2.77
CA HIS A 20 0.73 -13.42 -1.53
C HIS A 20 -0.17 -13.25 -0.30
N VAL A 21 -1.04 -12.24 -0.28
CA VAL A 21 -2.01 -12.06 0.80
C VAL A 21 -3.33 -12.83 0.60
N GLY A 22 -3.41 -13.68 -0.45
CA GLY A 22 -4.59 -14.49 -0.75
C GLY A 22 -5.75 -13.71 -1.39
N ALA A 23 -5.48 -12.49 -1.87
CA ALA A 23 -6.46 -11.69 -2.62
C ALA A 23 -6.37 -11.97 -4.13
N THR A 24 -7.37 -11.51 -4.87
CA THR A 24 -7.44 -11.66 -6.34
C THR A 24 -7.04 -10.35 -7.01
N PRO A 25 -6.00 -10.33 -7.87
CA PRO A 25 -5.67 -9.14 -8.64
C PRO A 25 -6.71 -8.89 -9.74
N VAL A 26 -7.17 -7.66 -9.85
CA VAL A 26 -8.01 -7.16 -10.94
C VAL A 26 -7.20 -6.11 -11.69
N MET A 27 -6.83 -6.42 -12.93
CA MET A 27 -6.01 -5.52 -13.72
C MET A 27 -6.90 -4.56 -14.51
N VAL A 28 -6.56 -3.26 -14.50
CA VAL A 28 -7.16 -2.25 -15.35
C VAL A 28 -6.10 -1.66 -16.27
N ASP A 29 -6.53 -1.20 -17.44
CA ASP A 29 -5.61 -0.59 -18.40
C ASP A 29 -5.17 0.80 -17.93
N ILE A 30 -4.19 1.36 -18.61
CA ILE A 30 -3.62 2.67 -18.36
C ILE A 30 -4.09 3.69 -19.40
N GLN A 31 -3.98 4.97 -19.07
CA GLN A 31 -4.16 6.06 -20.01
C GLN A 31 -2.97 6.10 -20.99
N ALA A 32 -3.26 6.31 -22.26
CA ALA A 32 -2.24 6.20 -23.32
C ALA A 32 -1.14 7.29 -23.26
N ASP A 33 -1.45 8.44 -22.69
CA ASP A 33 -0.60 9.64 -22.69
C ASP A 33 0.07 9.91 -21.34
N THR A 34 -0.50 9.47 -20.21
CA THR A 34 0.05 9.69 -18.88
C THR A 34 0.65 8.45 -18.23
N PHE A 35 0.32 7.26 -18.75
CA PHE A 35 0.65 5.95 -18.16
C PHE A 35 0.06 5.72 -16.76
N GLU A 36 -0.77 6.63 -16.28
CA GLU A 36 -1.55 6.41 -15.06
C GLU A 36 -2.64 5.37 -15.31
N MET A 37 -3.14 4.76 -14.25
CA MET A 37 -4.34 3.91 -14.31
C MET A 37 -5.50 4.67 -14.97
N ASP A 38 -6.24 4.03 -15.87
CA ASP A 38 -7.45 4.61 -16.44
C ASP A 38 -8.56 4.65 -15.38
N TYR A 39 -8.93 5.86 -14.97
CA TYR A 39 -9.88 6.07 -13.87
C TYR A 39 -11.32 5.71 -14.23
N ASP A 40 -11.70 5.74 -15.51
CA ASP A 40 -13.03 5.33 -15.95
C ASP A 40 -13.15 3.81 -15.97
N LEU A 41 -12.08 3.11 -16.40
CA LEU A 41 -11.99 1.66 -16.29
C LEU A 41 -11.87 1.22 -14.83
N LEU A 42 -11.12 1.95 -14.00
CA LEU A 42 -11.07 1.72 -12.56
C LEU A 42 -12.47 1.75 -11.94
N GLU A 43 -13.26 2.79 -12.24
CA GLU A 43 -14.62 2.92 -11.71
C GLU A 43 -15.51 1.73 -12.10
N GLN A 44 -15.38 1.25 -13.34
CA GLN A 44 -16.13 0.09 -13.84
C GLN A 44 -15.69 -1.23 -13.20
N ALA A 45 -14.40 -1.36 -12.87
CA ALA A 45 -13.83 -2.58 -12.30
C ALA A 45 -14.16 -2.79 -10.81
N ILE A 46 -14.61 -1.75 -10.09
CA ILE A 46 -14.93 -1.84 -8.67
C ILE A 46 -16.18 -2.69 -8.45
N THR A 47 -16.05 -3.69 -7.59
CA THR A 47 -17.12 -4.60 -7.15
C THR A 47 -17.27 -4.57 -5.62
N GLU A 48 -18.23 -5.30 -5.08
CA GLU A 48 -18.40 -5.50 -3.62
C GLU A 48 -17.19 -6.19 -2.96
N LYS A 49 -16.40 -6.91 -3.76
CA LYS A 49 -15.19 -7.60 -3.31
C LYS A 49 -13.96 -6.69 -3.28
N THR A 50 -13.99 -5.55 -3.96
CA THR A 50 -12.85 -4.63 -4.03
C THR A 50 -12.56 -4.02 -2.66
N LYS A 51 -11.34 -4.23 -2.16
CA LYS A 51 -10.90 -3.72 -0.85
C LYS A 51 -9.76 -2.74 -0.94
N VAL A 52 -8.92 -2.87 -1.96
CA VAL A 52 -7.73 -2.03 -2.16
C VAL A 52 -7.60 -1.65 -3.62
N ILE A 53 -7.08 -0.45 -3.87
CA ILE A 53 -6.56 -0.02 -5.15
C ILE A 53 -5.08 0.27 -4.97
N ILE A 54 -4.24 -0.26 -5.87
CA ILE A 54 -2.79 0.00 -5.91
C ILE A 54 -2.49 0.87 -7.14
N PRO A 55 -2.55 2.21 -7.06
CA PRO A 55 -2.04 3.06 -8.12
C PRO A 55 -0.51 2.97 -8.14
N VAL A 56 0.09 3.12 -9.33
CA VAL A 56 1.54 3.07 -9.53
C VAL A 56 2.01 4.41 -10.09
N GLU A 57 2.91 5.05 -9.38
CA GLU A 57 3.51 6.34 -9.73
C GLU A 57 4.71 6.14 -10.65
N LEU A 58 4.43 5.65 -11.86
CA LEU A 58 5.44 5.26 -12.84
C LEU A 58 6.30 6.47 -13.24
N ALA A 59 7.62 6.27 -13.29
CA ALA A 59 8.60 7.30 -13.64
C ALA A 59 8.53 8.59 -12.77
N GLY A 60 7.91 8.50 -11.58
CA GLY A 60 7.76 9.64 -10.67
C GLY A 60 6.55 10.53 -11.00
N ILE A 61 5.70 10.13 -11.94
CA ILE A 61 4.44 10.81 -12.22
C ILE A 61 3.45 10.40 -11.12
N VAL A 62 3.08 11.38 -10.29
CA VAL A 62 2.13 11.15 -9.20
C VAL A 62 0.73 11.09 -9.77
N CYS A 63 -0.01 10.04 -9.41
CA CYS A 63 -1.38 9.81 -9.87
C CYS A 63 -2.35 10.96 -9.48
N ASP A 64 -3.43 11.13 -10.24
CA ASP A 64 -4.50 12.07 -9.88
C ASP A 64 -5.30 11.53 -8.68
N TYR A 65 -4.81 11.86 -7.47
CA TYR A 65 -5.45 11.44 -6.22
C TYR A 65 -6.83 12.02 -6.02
N ASP A 66 -7.12 13.20 -6.53
CA ASP A 66 -8.47 13.77 -6.42
C ASP A 66 -9.47 12.88 -7.15
N ARG A 67 -9.11 12.44 -8.35
CA ARG A 67 -9.94 11.53 -9.15
C ARG A 67 -10.03 10.14 -8.53
N LEU A 68 -8.91 9.61 -8.01
CA LEU A 68 -8.90 8.35 -7.28
C LEU A 68 -9.86 8.36 -6.09
N PHE A 69 -9.75 9.37 -5.23
CA PHE A 69 -10.62 9.49 -4.06
C PHE A 69 -12.08 9.76 -4.43
N GLN A 70 -12.36 10.50 -5.52
CA GLN A 70 -13.73 10.67 -6.03
C GLN A 70 -14.34 9.33 -6.46
N VAL A 71 -13.58 8.48 -7.18
CA VAL A 71 -14.05 7.15 -7.58
C VAL A 71 -14.32 6.28 -6.35
N VAL A 72 -13.42 6.27 -5.37
CA VAL A 72 -13.59 5.52 -4.12
C VAL A 72 -14.85 5.99 -3.36
N GLU A 73 -15.06 7.29 -3.25
CA GLU A 73 -16.23 7.84 -2.57
C GLU A 73 -17.54 7.51 -3.30
N LYS A 74 -17.57 7.63 -4.62
CA LYS A 74 -18.72 7.28 -5.45
C LYS A 74 -19.13 5.80 -5.31
N LYS A 75 -18.16 4.92 -5.02
CA LYS A 75 -18.39 3.48 -4.87
C LYS A 75 -18.45 3.03 -3.40
N ARG A 76 -18.53 3.95 -2.47
CA ARG A 76 -18.51 3.65 -1.03
C ARG A 76 -19.59 2.65 -0.60
N ASP A 77 -20.80 2.75 -1.17
CA ASP A 77 -21.93 1.89 -0.84
C ASP A 77 -21.71 0.41 -1.19
N LEU A 78 -20.78 0.10 -2.11
CA LEU A 78 -20.41 -1.26 -2.45
C LEU A 78 -19.44 -1.87 -1.42
N PHE A 79 -18.80 -1.04 -0.59
CA PHE A 79 -17.75 -1.50 0.31
C PHE A 79 -18.32 -2.19 1.55
N THR A 80 -17.86 -3.40 1.82
CA THR A 80 -18.16 -4.15 3.04
C THR A 80 -16.87 -4.53 3.73
N ALA A 81 -16.69 -4.10 4.97
CA ALA A 81 -15.49 -4.38 5.75
C ALA A 81 -15.51 -5.80 6.34
N SER A 82 -14.41 -6.55 6.17
CA SER A 82 -14.21 -7.88 6.73
C SER A 82 -13.17 -7.94 7.85
N SER A 83 -12.42 -6.86 8.10
CA SER A 83 -11.38 -6.78 9.13
C SER A 83 -11.48 -5.50 9.96
N LYS A 84 -10.74 -5.45 11.10
CA LYS A 84 -10.67 -4.23 11.93
C LYS A 84 -10.10 -3.04 11.15
N TRP A 85 -9.08 -3.26 10.34
CA TRP A 85 -8.46 -2.24 9.52
C TRP A 85 -9.40 -1.70 8.44
N GLN A 86 -10.09 -2.59 7.74
CA GLN A 86 -11.10 -2.21 6.76
C GLN A 86 -12.24 -1.40 7.39
N LYS A 87 -12.66 -1.75 8.62
CA LYS A 87 -13.66 -0.97 9.38
C LYS A 87 -13.18 0.43 9.72
N ALA A 88 -11.90 0.59 10.06
CA ALA A 88 -11.31 1.89 10.38
C ALA A 88 -11.35 2.85 9.19
N PHE A 89 -11.11 2.36 7.96
CA PHE A 89 -11.20 3.16 6.76
C PHE A 89 -12.64 3.34 6.26
N ASN A 90 -13.49 2.33 6.43
CA ASN A 90 -14.88 2.27 5.97
C ASN A 90 -15.06 2.64 4.49
N ARG A 91 -14.08 2.33 3.66
CA ARG A 91 -14.03 2.49 2.20
C ARG A 91 -12.87 1.69 1.62
N ILE A 92 -12.81 1.61 0.30
CA ILE A 92 -11.66 1.06 -0.42
C ILE A 92 -10.41 1.85 -0.03
N VAL A 93 -9.33 1.13 0.31
CA VAL A 93 -8.05 1.71 0.73
C VAL A 93 -7.16 1.93 -0.48
N ILE A 94 -6.43 3.05 -0.52
CA ILE A 94 -5.45 3.35 -1.54
C ILE A 94 -4.05 3.06 -1.00
N VAL A 95 -3.35 2.11 -1.63
CA VAL A 95 -1.96 1.73 -1.32
C VAL A 95 -1.09 2.11 -2.49
N SER A 96 -0.40 3.24 -2.44
CA SER A 96 0.43 3.70 -3.55
C SER A 96 1.72 2.91 -3.69
N ASP A 97 2.00 2.45 -4.91
CA ASP A 97 3.33 2.02 -5.31
C ASP A 97 4.10 3.25 -5.83
N SER A 98 4.86 3.86 -4.94
CA SER A 98 5.68 5.05 -5.20
C SER A 98 7.16 4.69 -5.38
N ALA A 99 7.45 3.48 -5.89
CA ALA A 99 8.82 3.01 -6.08
C ALA A 99 9.69 3.94 -6.95
N HIS A 100 9.08 4.81 -7.76
CA HIS A 100 9.77 5.81 -8.59
C HIS A 100 9.52 7.27 -8.14
N ALA A 101 8.74 7.50 -7.10
CA ALA A 101 8.20 8.83 -6.80
C ALA A 101 8.75 9.46 -5.52
N LEU A 102 9.85 8.95 -4.96
CA LEU A 102 10.48 9.61 -3.82
C LEU A 102 10.95 11.02 -4.24
N GLY A 103 10.43 12.05 -3.54
CA GLY A 103 10.70 13.45 -3.85
C GLY A 103 9.69 14.11 -4.80
N SER A 104 8.80 13.32 -5.43
CA SER A 104 7.71 13.87 -6.25
C SER A 104 6.62 14.50 -5.38
N THR A 105 5.84 15.39 -5.98
CA THR A 105 4.74 16.08 -5.29
C THR A 105 3.47 16.11 -6.14
N TYR A 106 2.32 16.09 -5.47
CA TYR A 106 1.00 16.33 -6.05
C TYR A 106 0.36 17.52 -5.37
N LYS A 107 0.11 18.60 -6.13
CA LYS A 107 -0.46 19.86 -5.59
C LYS A 107 0.29 20.39 -4.36
N GLY A 108 1.62 20.28 -4.39
CA GLY A 108 2.49 20.74 -3.30
C GLY A 108 2.60 19.80 -2.10
N GLN A 109 1.90 18.68 -2.09
CA GLN A 109 2.03 17.64 -1.07
C GLN A 109 3.04 16.57 -1.54
N PRO A 110 3.98 16.13 -0.70
CA PRO A 110 4.94 15.11 -1.09
C PRO A 110 4.26 13.76 -1.30
N ALA A 111 4.71 13.00 -2.30
CA ALA A 111 4.39 11.59 -2.42
C ALA A 111 4.68 10.89 -1.07
N GLY A 112 3.83 9.96 -0.66
CA GLY A 112 3.91 9.33 0.66
C GLY A 112 3.05 9.96 1.75
N SER A 113 2.45 11.14 1.50
CA SER A 113 1.53 11.79 2.44
C SER A 113 0.07 11.85 1.94
N ILE A 114 -0.22 11.35 0.74
CA ILE A 114 -1.49 11.56 0.05
C ILE A 114 -2.36 10.30 0.10
N ALA A 115 -1.82 9.16 -0.33
CA ALA A 115 -2.49 7.86 -0.24
C ALA A 115 -2.68 7.43 1.21
N ASP A 116 -3.52 6.43 1.45
CA ASP A 116 -3.68 5.86 2.80
C ASP A 116 -2.39 5.19 3.27
N PHE A 117 -1.78 4.42 2.36
CA PHE A 117 -0.45 3.84 2.53
C PHE A 117 0.38 4.10 1.29
N THR A 118 1.69 4.22 1.46
CA THR A 118 2.63 4.38 0.35
C THR A 118 3.85 3.52 0.58
N SER A 119 4.30 2.83 -0.47
CA SER A 119 5.55 2.07 -0.47
C SER A 119 6.58 2.72 -1.38
N PHE A 120 7.80 2.87 -0.88
CA PHE A 120 8.96 3.34 -1.63
C PHE A 120 10.00 2.24 -1.77
N SER A 121 10.68 2.22 -2.91
CA SER A 121 11.81 1.33 -3.16
C SER A 121 13.11 2.12 -3.16
N PHE A 122 14.13 1.54 -2.50
CA PHE A 122 15.49 2.05 -2.48
C PHE A 122 16.46 1.07 -3.15
N HIS A 123 15.91 0.20 -4.00
CA HIS A 123 16.70 -0.72 -4.82
C HIS A 123 17.71 0.05 -5.70
N ALA A 124 18.79 -0.62 -6.10
CA ALA A 124 19.95 -0.05 -6.79
C ALA A 124 19.63 0.82 -8.02
N VAL A 125 18.53 0.54 -8.73
CA VAL A 125 18.15 1.27 -9.97
C VAL A 125 17.19 2.46 -9.74
N LYS A 126 16.83 2.75 -8.47
CA LYS A 126 15.90 3.84 -8.17
C LYS A 126 16.59 5.20 -8.10
N ASN A 127 15.80 6.28 -8.15
CA ASN A 127 16.30 7.66 -8.06
C ASN A 127 17.00 7.98 -6.73
N PHE A 128 16.67 7.25 -5.66
CA PHE A 128 17.41 7.19 -4.41
C PHE A 128 17.63 5.73 -4.06
N THR A 129 18.85 5.37 -3.64
CA THR A 129 19.19 3.97 -3.41
C THR A 129 20.02 3.75 -2.14
N THR A 130 19.77 2.61 -1.50
CA THR A 130 20.59 2.04 -0.44
C THR A 130 21.13 0.66 -0.86
N ALA A 131 21.26 0.41 -2.17
CA ALA A 131 21.50 -0.87 -2.84
C ALA A 131 20.28 -1.79 -2.76
N GLU A 132 19.85 -2.14 -1.58
CA GLU A 132 18.57 -2.79 -1.25
C GLU A 132 17.91 -2.03 -0.08
N GLY A 133 16.61 -1.87 -0.16
CA GLY A 133 15.85 -1.19 0.88
C GLY A 133 14.52 -0.66 0.38
N GLY A 134 13.77 -0.12 1.31
CA GLY A 134 12.48 0.51 1.06
C GLY A 134 11.92 1.12 2.33
N SER A 135 10.85 1.87 2.19
CA SER A 135 10.09 2.38 3.31
C SER A 135 8.59 2.33 3.02
N ALA A 136 7.82 2.31 4.08
CA ALA A 136 6.38 2.49 4.00
C ALA A 136 5.98 3.70 4.83
N THR A 137 5.03 4.48 4.33
CA THR A 137 4.40 5.56 5.06
C THR A 137 2.89 5.38 5.05
N TRP A 138 2.21 5.97 6.00
CA TRP A 138 0.75 5.98 6.04
C TRP A 138 0.23 7.34 6.49
N LYS A 139 -0.96 7.65 6.04
CA LYS A 139 -1.66 8.87 6.41
C LYS A 139 -2.33 8.67 7.78
N ALA A 140 -2.20 9.66 8.65
CA ALA A 140 -2.86 9.65 9.95
C ALA A 140 -4.38 9.41 9.79
N ASN A 141 -4.91 8.44 10.53
CA ASN A 141 -6.33 8.12 10.58
C ASN A 141 -6.73 8.02 12.06
N PRO A 142 -7.69 8.83 12.55
CA PRO A 142 -8.07 8.82 13.96
C PRO A 142 -8.59 7.47 14.49
N ALA A 143 -9.02 6.57 13.59
CA ALA A 143 -9.47 5.22 13.95
C ALA A 143 -8.34 4.18 13.98
N ILE A 144 -7.09 4.59 13.74
CA ILE A 144 -5.91 3.73 13.71
C ILE A 144 -4.89 4.27 14.69
N ASP A 145 -4.42 3.41 15.60
CA ASP A 145 -3.30 3.71 16.48
C ASP A 145 -1.99 3.56 15.70
N ASP A 146 -1.22 4.65 15.57
CA ASP A 146 0.03 4.66 14.81
C ASP A 146 1.09 3.74 15.42
N GLU A 147 1.11 3.57 16.75
CA GLU A 147 2.04 2.68 17.43
C GLU A 147 1.69 1.21 17.17
N GLU A 148 0.39 0.87 17.17
CA GLU A 148 -0.07 -0.46 16.79
C GLU A 148 0.29 -0.76 15.33
N MET A 149 0.04 0.18 14.41
CA MET A 149 0.37 0.04 13.00
C MET A 149 1.88 -0.16 12.79
N TYR A 150 2.71 0.64 13.46
CA TYR A 150 4.16 0.51 13.41
C TYR A 150 4.63 -0.87 13.88
N LYS A 151 4.08 -1.36 14.99
CA LYS A 151 4.40 -2.72 15.51
C LYS A 151 4.02 -3.82 14.52
N GLU A 152 2.85 -3.71 13.89
CA GLU A 152 2.43 -4.67 12.84
C GLU A 152 3.42 -4.68 11.65
N PHE A 153 3.83 -3.51 11.15
CA PHE A 153 4.84 -3.43 10.09
C PHE A 153 6.17 -4.03 10.53
N GLN A 154 6.62 -3.77 11.74
CA GLN A 154 7.85 -4.35 12.29
C GLN A 154 7.78 -5.88 12.35
N ILE A 155 6.70 -6.42 12.89
CA ILE A 155 6.50 -7.88 13.01
C ILE A 155 6.49 -8.52 11.62
N LEU A 156 5.72 -7.97 10.68
CA LEU A 156 5.60 -8.52 9.32
C LEU A 156 6.93 -8.46 8.56
N SER A 157 7.68 -7.36 8.69
CA SER A 157 8.99 -7.20 8.05
C SER A 157 10.07 -8.09 8.64
N LEU A 158 9.90 -8.58 9.87
CA LEU A 158 10.82 -9.43 10.60
C LEU A 158 10.34 -10.89 10.69
N HIS A 159 9.72 -11.42 9.67
CA HIS A 159 9.26 -12.80 9.59
C HIS A 159 8.20 -13.20 10.64
N GLY A 160 7.40 -12.24 11.09
CA GLY A 160 6.40 -12.45 12.13
C GLY A 160 6.98 -12.52 13.55
N GLN A 161 8.18 -12.01 13.76
CA GLN A 161 8.93 -12.13 15.02
C GLN A 161 8.90 -10.82 15.82
N THR A 162 8.84 -10.96 17.16
CA THR A 162 8.95 -9.84 18.11
C THR A 162 10.42 -9.52 18.41
N LYS A 163 11.19 -9.08 17.41
CA LYS A 163 12.63 -8.80 17.54
C LYS A 163 12.99 -7.36 17.89
N ASP A 164 12.08 -6.58 18.40
CA ASP A 164 12.42 -5.21 18.80
C ASP A 164 13.46 -5.22 19.93
N ALA A 165 14.70 -4.86 19.56
CA ALA A 165 15.82 -4.82 20.50
C ALA A 165 15.63 -3.78 21.62
N LEU A 166 14.84 -2.73 21.36
CA LEU A 166 14.56 -1.68 22.35
C LEU A 166 13.49 -2.11 23.37
N ALA A 167 12.60 -3.01 22.97
CA ALA A 167 11.58 -3.57 23.86
C ALA A 167 12.11 -4.70 24.75
N LYS A 168 13.35 -5.19 24.52
CA LYS A 168 13.95 -6.27 25.32
C LYS A 168 14.43 -5.74 26.67
N MET A 169 13.83 -6.27 27.72
CA MET A 169 14.09 -5.87 29.11
C MET A 169 15.41 -6.42 29.68
N GLN A 170 16.06 -7.37 29.05
CA GLN A 170 17.30 -8.01 29.51
C GLN A 170 18.43 -7.86 28.50
N LEU A 171 19.59 -7.38 28.97
CA LEU A 171 20.83 -7.34 28.20
C LEU A 171 21.22 -8.76 27.74
N GLY A 172 21.45 -8.91 26.43
CA GLY A 172 21.85 -10.20 25.84
C GLY A 172 20.71 -11.19 25.61
N SER A 173 19.46 -10.81 25.81
CA SER A 173 18.32 -11.64 25.44
C SER A 173 18.21 -11.78 23.93
N TRP A 174 18.23 -13.04 23.45
CA TRP A 174 18.02 -13.41 22.05
C TRP A 174 16.63 -14.02 21.81
N GLU A 175 15.80 -14.08 22.86
CA GLU A 175 14.47 -14.66 22.80
C GLU A 175 13.54 -13.76 22.00
N TYR A 176 12.75 -14.39 21.14
CA TYR A 176 11.68 -13.76 20.37
C TYR A 176 10.56 -14.77 20.13
N ASP A 177 9.35 -14.27 20.04
CA ASP A 177 8.18 -15.08 19.71
C ASP A 177 7.82 -14.90 18.22
N ILE A 178 7.34 -15.97 17.62
CA ILE A 178 6.68 -15.93 16.31
C ILE A 178 5.20 -15.74 16.60
N VAL A 179 4.70 -14.52 16.42
CA VAL A 179 3.32 -14.18 16.79
C VAL A 179 2.35 -14.24 15.62
N THR A 180 2.88 -14.21 14.39
CA THR A 180 2.07 -14.36 13.18
C THR A 180 2.90 -14.98 12.06
N PRO A 181 2.30 -15.80 11.18
CA PRO A 181 2.96 -16.19 9.93
C PRO A 181 3.24 -14.95 9.09
N ALA A 182 4.48 -14.75 8.71
CA ALA A 182 4.87 -13.71 7.77
C ALA A 182 5.45 -14.34 6.49
N TYR A 183 5.44 -13.59 5.41
CA TYR A 183 5.99 -14.06 4.15
C TYR A 183 7.51 -14.19 4.22
N LYS A 184 8.00 -15.27 3.63
CA LYS A 184 9.44 -15.54 3.48
C LYS A 184 9.94 -14.98 2.16
#